data_12ebed3d10dc250b51fb2c259eb2d605
#
_entry.id   12ebed3d10dc250b51fb2c259eb2d605
#
_cell.length_a   1.000
_cell.length_b   1.000
_cell.length_c   1.000
_cell.angle_alpha   90.00
_cell.angle_beta   90.00
_cell.angle_gamma   90.00
#
_symmetry.space_group_name_H-M   'P 1'
#
loop_
_entity.id
_entity.type
_entity.pdbx_description
1 polymer ?
#
loop_
_entity_poly.entity_id
_entity_poly.type
_entity_poly.pdbx_seq_one_letter_code
_entity_poly.pdbx_strand_id
1 'polypeptide(L)'
;FHMVFTGNPGTGKTTVARLVAKIYKKLGFLSKGQLIETDRSGLVAGYVGQTAGKVTDVVNSALGGILFIDEAYALARKGMDNDFGHEAIDTLVKLMEDHRDDLVVIVAGYTDEMHDFLTSNPGLISRFNKYIDFPDYTDDELMAILEMNAKRQGYAVTDEAKQVVRGMLTGMTLSERMDFGNARGMRNTLEK
;
A
#
# COMPACT_ATOMS: atom_id res chain seq x y z
N PHE A 1 3.11 12.49 11.03
CA PHE A 1 3.79 11.98 9.81
C PHE A 1 2.99 10.92 9.03
N HIS A 2 1.72 10.68 9.39
CA HIS A 2 0.89 9.69 8.69
C HIS A 2 0.60 10.12 7.25
N MET A 3 0.46 9.15 6.33
CA MET A 3 0.34 9.41 4.88
C MET A 3 -0.76 8.58 4.24
N VAL A 4 -1.27 9.10 3.15
CA VAL A 4 -2.19 8.41 2.24
C VAL A 4 -1.48 8.17 0.91
N PHE A 5 -1.39 6.92 0.49
CA PHE A 5 -0.84 6.53 -0.81
C PHE A 5 -1.98 6.10 -1.72
N THR A 6 -2.18 6.84 -2.80
CA THR A 6 -3.24 6.58 -3.76
C THR A 6 -2.70 6.12 -5.11
N GLY A 7 -3.42 5.29 -5.81
CA GLY A 7 -3.06 4.81 -7.14
C GLY A 7 -3.42 3.35 -7.38
N ASN A 8 -3.33 2.94 -8.62
CA ASN A 8 -3.62 1.58 -9.06
C ASN A 8 -2.61 0.56 -8.51
N PRO A 9 -2.94 -0.75 -8.53
CA PRO A 9 -2.02 -1.80 -8.09
C PRO A 9 -0.73 -1.82 -8.90
N GLY A 10 0.38 -2.20 -8.23
CA GLY A 10 1.67 -2.37 -8.89
C GLY A 10 2.39 -1.06 -9.27
N THR A 11 2.01 0.07 -8.69
CA THR A 11 2.63 1.38 -8.93
C THR A 11 3.76 1.72 -7.95
N GLY A 12 4.14 0.79 -7.06
CA GLY A 12 5.29 0.94 -6.18
C GLY A 12 4.98 1.47 -4.78
N LYS A 13 3.72 1.53 -4.36
CA LYS A 13 3.32 2.06 -3.04
C LYS A 13 4.05 1.39 -1.87
N THR A 14 4.05 0.07 -1.79
CA THR A 14 4.76 -0.67 -0.73
C THR A 14 6.27 -0.46 -0.79
N THR A 15 6.84 -0.43 -1.99
CA THR A 15 8.29 -0.21 -2.19
C THR A 15 8.72 1.16 -1.66
N VAL A 16 7.95 2.20 -1.96
CA VAL A 16 8.21 3.55 -1.45
C VAL A 16 8.00 3.63 0.05
N ALA A 17 6.97 2.96 0.59
CA ALA A 17 6.76 2.90 2.04
C ALA A 17 7.97 2.29 2.79
N ARG A 18 8.57 1.23 2.26
CA ARG A 18 9.82 0.64 2.80
C ARG A 18 10.98 1.62 2.78
N LEU A 19 11.09 2.39 1.70
CA LEU A 19 12.13 3.42 1.58
C LEU A 19 11.93 4.53 2.60
N VAL A 20 10.68 5.01 2.76
CA VAL A 20 10.32 6.02 3.76
C VAL A 20 10.66 5.55 5.17
N ALA A 21 10.39 4.28 5.51
CA ALA A 21 10.73 3.71 6.81
C ALA A 21 12.25 3.79 7.09
N LYS A 22 13.07 3.44 6.09
CA LYS A 22 14.54 3.53 6.20
C LYS A 22 15.03 4.97 6.33
N ILE A 23 14.44 5.89 5.57
CA ILE A 23 14.78 7.32 5.61
C ILE A 23 14.43 7.89 7.00
N TYR A 24 13.22 7.61 7.49
CA TYR A 24 12.76 8.13 8.79
C TYR A 24 13.58 7.57 9.95
N LYS A 25 14.04 6.32 9.86
CA LYS A 25 15.02 5.78 10.81
C LYS A 25 16.33 6.57 10.79
N LYS A 26 16.87 6.81 9.59
CA LYS A 26 18.15 7.56 9.45
C LYS A 26 18.04 9.00 9.95
N LEU A 27 16.88 9.61 9.81
CA LEU A 27 16.61 10.98 10.29
C LEU A 27 16.24 11.04 11.78
N GLY A 28 16.13 9.91 12.47
CA GLY A 28 15.77 9.85 13.88
C GLY A 28 14.28 10.05 14.18
N PHE A 29 13.40 10.03 13.16
CA PHE A 29 11.95 10.10 13.34
C PHE A 29 11.34 8.76 13.75
N LEU A 30 11.99 7.65 13.44
CA LEU A 30 11.61 6.30 13.84
C LEU A 30 12.79 5.57 14.47
N SER A 31 12.54 4.86 15.55
CA SER A 31 13.61 4.19 16.31
C SER A 31 14.12 2.92 15.61
N LYS A 32 13.26 2.18 14.90
CA LYS A 32 13.59 0.88 14.28
C LYS A 32 13.57 0.90 12.76
N GLY A 33 12.56 1.52 12.14
CA GLY A 33 12.44 1.66 10.69
C GLY A 33 11.97 0.41 9.93
N GLN A 34 11.30 -0.55 10.60
CA GLN A 34 10.65 -1.68 9.94
C GLN A 34 9.34 -1.25 9.29
N LEU A 35 8.90 -2.01 8.30
CA LEU A 35 7.56 -1.91 7.71
C LEU A 35 6.76 -3.16 8.05
N ILE A 36 5.60 -2.97 8.65
CA ILE A 36 4.59 -4.03 8.84
C ILE A 36 3.48 -3.77 7.84
N GLU A 37 3.26 -4.70 6.94
CA GLU A 37 2.23 -4.65 5.92
C GLU A 37 1.02 -5.47 6.36
N THR A 38 -0.17 -4.90 6.24
CA THR A 38 -1.43 -5.54 6.60
C THR A 38 -2.56 -5.06 5.71
N ASP A 39 -3.72 -5.66 5.85
CA ASP A 39 -4.99 -5.32 5.21
C ASP A 39 -6.16 -5.52 6.20
N ARG A 40 -7.40 -5.45 5.71
CA ARG A 40 -8.58 -5.71 6.55
C ARG A 40 -8.50 -7.07 7.25
N SER A 41 -8.05 -8.11 6.58
CA SER A 41 -8.00 -9.46 7.16
C SER A 41 -7.03 -9.57 8.34
N GLY A 42 -5.97 -8.79 8.30
CA GLY A 42 -4.99 -8.68 9.38
C GLY A 42 -5.47 -7.86 10.58
N LEU A 43 -6.48 -7.01 10.41
CA LEU A 43 -6.93 -6.06 11.44
C LEU A 43 -8.29 -6.43 12.04
N VAL A 44 -9.19 -7.06 11.29
CA VAL A 44 -10.54 -7.38 11.71
C VAL A 44 -10.64 -8.84 12.12
N ALA A 45 -11.21 -9.09 13.30
CA ALA A 45 -11.51 -10.44 13.78
C ALA A 45 -12.92 -10.88 13.37
N GLY A 46 -13.15 -12.20 13.41
CA GLY A 46 -14.46 -12.78 13.07
C GLY A 46 -15.48 -12.80 14.22
N TYR A 47 -15.09 -12.40 15.42
CA TYR A 47 -15.93 -12.48 16.62
C TYR A 47 -15.93 -11.17 17.40
N VAL A 48 -17.05 -10.93 18.12
CA VAL A 48 -17.27 -9.75 18.98
C VAL A 48 -16.13 -9.64 20.00
N GLY A 49 -15.59 -8.42 20.15
CA GLY A 49 -14.61 -8.09 21.20
C GLY A 49 -13.17 -8.52 20.89
N GLN A 50 -12.89 -9.11 19.73
CA GLN A 50 -11.54 -9.55 19.37
C GLN A 50 -10.79 -8.61 18.42
N THR A 51 -11.51 -7.72 17.74
CA THR A 51 -10.91 -6.81 16.75
C THR A 51 -9.94 -5.82 17.39
N ALA A 52 -10.29 -5.21 18.51
CA ALA A 52 -9.42 -4.27 19.20
C ALA A 52 -8.09 -4.91 19.64
N GLY A 53 -8.11 -6.13 20.14
CA GLY A 53 -6.90 -6.90 20.48
C GLY A 53 -6.02 -7.16 19.26
N LYS A 54 -6.63 -7.59 18.15
CA LYS A 54 -5.93 -7.86 16.90
C LYS A 54 -5.26 -6.61 16.33
N VAL A 55 -5.95 -5.47 16.31
CA VAL A 55 -5.38 -4.19 15.90
C VAL A 55 -4.22 -3.80 16.82
N THR A 56 -4.38 -3.94 18.11
CA THR A 56 -3.32 -3.62 19.09
C THR A 56 -2.06 -4.46 18.86
N ASP A 57 -2.19 -5.75 18.60
CA ASP A 57 -1.05 -6.64 18.32
C ASP A 57 -0.31 -6.23 17.05
N VAL A 58 -1.04 -5.90 15.99
CA VAL A 58 -0.44 -5.44 14.72
C VAL A 58 0.27 -4.09 14.92
N VAL A 59 -0.36 -3.14 15.60
CA VAL A 59 0.26 -1.84 15.91
C VAL A 59 1.52 -2.03 16.76
N ASN A 60 1.49 -2.87 17.78
CA ASN A 60 2.65 -3.15 18.61
C ASN A 60 3.83 -3.70 17.81
N SER A 61 3.57 -4.55 16.81
CA SER A 61 4.61 -5.05 15.91
C SER A 61 5.21 -3.97 15.01
N ALA A 62 4.50 -2.88 14.78
CA ALA A 62 4.92 -1.76 13.95
C ALA A 62 5.57 -0.62 14.73
N LEU A 63 5.55 -0.65 16.08
CA LEU A 63 6.15 0.41 16.89
C LEU A 63 7.63 0.59 16.58
N GLY A 64 8.05 1.82 16.42
CA GLY A 64 9.38 2.18 15.95
C GLY A 64 9.54 2.16 14.43
N GLY A 65 8.48 1.87 13.70
CA GLY A 65 8.47 1.75 12.25
C GLY A 65 7.19 2.27 11.61
N ILE A 66 6.86 1.69 10.46
CA ILE A 66 5.68 2.03 9.67
C ILE A 66 4.69 0.86 9.67
N LEU A 67 3.43 1.15 9.96
CA LEU A 67 2.29 0.29 9.66
C LEU A 67 1.71 0.69 8.30
N PHE A 68 1.78 -0.22 7.33
CA PHE A 68 1.23 -0.03 5.99
C PHE A 68 -0.06 -0.85 5.85
N ILE A 69 -1.18 -0.17 5.64
CA ILE A 69 -2.50 -0.80 5.50
C ILE A 69 -2.91 -0.69 4.04
N ASP A 70 -2.85 -1.81 3.33
CA ASP A 70 -3.27 -1.88 1.93
C ASP A 70 -4.79 -2.02 1.82
N GLU A 71 -5.37 -1.41 0.78
CA GLU A 71 -6.82 -1.37 0.57
C GLU A 71 -7.60 -0.97 1.83
N ALA A 72 -7.12 0.07 2.53
CA ALA A 72 -7.63 0.49 3.83
C ALA A 72 -9.15 0.82 3.81
N TYR A 73 -9.69 1.24 2.67
CA TYR A 73 -11.12 1.48 2.48
C TYR A 73 -11.98 0.22 2.76
N ALA A 74 -11.41 -0.97 2.68
CA ALA A 74 -12.11 -2.19 3.03
C ALA A 74 -12.55 -2.24 4.50
N LEU A 75 -11.93 -1.46 5.39
CA LEU A 75 -12.32 -1.33 6.80
C LEU A 75 -13.68 -0.61 6.97
N ALA A 76 -14.05 0.26 6.04
CA ALA A 76 -15.29 1.05 6.09
C ALA A 76 -16.42 0.50 5.22
N ARG A 77 -16.27 -0.69 4.62
CA ARG A 77 -17.32 -1.30 3.78
C ARG A 77 -18.58 -1.57 4.61
N LYS A 78 -19.69 -0.94 4.20
CA LYS A 78 -21.03 -1.17 4.75
C LYS A 78 -21.59 -2.49 4.19
N GLY A 79 -22.20 -3.32 5.04
CA GLY A 79 -23.05 -4.41 4.53
C GLY A 79 -22.84 -5.82 5.08
N MET A 80 -22.14 -5.99 6.20
CA MET A 80 -22.21 -7.22 6.99
C MET A 80 -22.71 -6.89 8.41
N ASP A 81 -23.58 -7.72 8.94
CA ASP A 81 -24.34 -7.52 10.19
C ASP A 81 -23.51 -7.32 11.48
N ASN A 82 -22.20 -7.31 11.39
CA ASN A 82 -21.28 -6.97 12.47
C ASN A 82 -20.14 -6.12 11.91
N ASP A 83 -20.24 -4.81 12.09
CA ASP A 83 -19.28 -3.84 11.54
C ASP A 83 -18.02 -3.71 12.42
N PHE A 84 -17.27 -4.80 12.52
CA PHE A 84 -15.98 -4.83 13.20
C PHE A 84 -14.91 -3.97 12.53
N GLY A 85 -15.15 -3.51 11.31
CA GLY A 85 -14.28 -2.56 10.61
C GLY A 85 -14.24 -1.19 11.30
N HIS A 86 -15.38 -0.69 11.80
CA HIS A 86 -15.43 0.55 12.58
C HIS A 86 -14.69 0.43 13.91
N GLU A 87 -14.83 -0.70 14.60
CA GLU A 87 -14.05 -0.98 15.81
C GLU A 87 -12.55 -0.96 15.52
N ALA A 88 -12.13 -1.53 14.38
CA ALA A 88 -10.74 -1.50 13.96
C ALA A 88 -10.24 -0.07 13.70
N ILE A 89 -11.04 0.76 13.03
CA ILE A 89 -10.71 2.17 12.75
C ILE A 89 -10.59 2.96 14.06
N ASP A 90 -11.55 2.84 14.96
CA ASP A 90 -11.54 3.58 16.22
C ASP A 90 -10.36 3.19 17.10
N THR A 91 -10.04 1.89 17.17
CA THR A 91 -8.87 1.39 17.88
C THR A 91 -7.57 1.89 17.25
N LEU A 92 -7.47 1.86 15.93
CA LEU A 92 -6.30 2.36 15.20
C LEU A 92 -6.08 3.85 15.45
N VAL A 93 -7.13 4.67 15.35
CA VAL A 93 -7.07 6.13 15.60
C VAL A 93 -6.57 6.44 17.00
N LYS A 94 -7.05 5.70 18.00
CA LYS A 94 -6.57 5.83 19.38
C LYS A 94 -5.09 5.47 19.51
N LEU A 95 -4.67 4.33 18.97
CA LEU A 95 -3.28 3.87 19.06
C LEU A 95 -2.31 4.78 18.31
N MET A 96 -2.76 5.38 17.20
CA MET A 96 -1.97 6.39 16.47
C MET A 96 -1.69 7.62 17.34
N GLU A 97 -2.63 8.05 18.16
CA GLU A 97 -2.42 9.15 19.11
C GLU A 97 -1.51 8.73 20.26
N ASP A 98 -1.74 7.56 20.84
CA ASP A 98 -0.96 7.04 21.98
C ASP A 98 0.52 6.84 21.60
N HIS A 99 0.82 6.51 20.35
CA HIS A 99 2.17 6.19 19.85
C HIS A 99 2.69 7.20 18.82
N ARG A 100 2.16 8.41 18.77
CA ARG A 100 2.47 9.42 17.74
C ARG A 100 3.95 9.76 17.59
N ASP A 101 4.76 9.50 18.60
CA ASP A 101 6.18 9.87 18.62
C ASP A 101 7.08 8.81 17.96
N ASP A 102 6.61 7.57 17.81
CA ASP A 102 7.41 6.47 17.24
C ASP A 102 6.58 5.48 16.42
N LEU A 103 5.55 5.98 15.74
CA LEU A 103 4.73 5.21 14.81
C LEU A 103 4.29 6.08 13.64
N VAL A 104 4.49 5.60 12.43
CA VAL A 104 3.89 6.17 11.23
C VAL A 104 2.92 5.16 10.64
N VAL A 105 1.72 5.62 10.29
CA VAL A 105 0.73 4.81 9.57
C VAL A 105 0.62 5.33 8.14
N ILE A 106 0.70 4.43 7.19
CA ILE A 106 0.43 4.69 5.77
C ILE A 106 -0.79 3.86 5.38
N VAL A 107 -1.83 4.53 4.90
CA VAL A 107 -3.01 3.88 4.32
C VAL A 107 -2.94 3.99 2.80
N ALA A 108 -3.23 2.90 2.11
CA ALA A 108 -3.09 2.84 0.66
C ALA A 108 -4.33 2.24 -0.01
N GLY A 109 -4.59 2.66 -1.24
CA GLY A 109 -5.69 2.15 -2.06
C GLY A 109 -5.96 2.99 -3.30
N TYR A 110 -7.07 2.70 -3.96
CA TYR A 110 -7.55 3.49 -5.09
C TYR A 110 -7.94 4.91 -4.64
N THR A 111 -7.76 5.88 -5.52
CA THR A 111 -7.90 7.31 -5.18
C THR A 111 -9.29 7.66 -4.66
N ASP A 112 -10.34 7.26 -5.38
CA ASP A 112 -11.72 7.62 -5.02
C ASP A 112 -12.17 6.91 -3.74
N GLU A 113 -11.89 5.61 -3.61
CA GLU A 113 -12.21 4.81 -2.43
C GLU A 113 -11.47 5.30 -1.18
N MET A 114 -10.22 5.75 -1.32
CA MET A 114 -9.46 6.31 -0.20
C MET A 114 -10.02 7.65 0.25
N HIS A 115 -10.49 8.49 -0.67
CA HIS A 115 -11.16 9.74 -0.31
C HIS A 115 -12.42 9.46 0.53
N ASP A 116 -13.28 8.55 0.08
CA ASP A 116 -14.51 8.18 0.78
C ASP A 116 -14.20 7.55 2.16
N PHE A 117 -13.17 6.70 2.22
CA PHE A 117 -12.71 6.09 3.47
C PHE A 117 -12.30 7.14 4.51
N LEU A 118 -11.45 8.08 4.13
CA LEU A 118 -10.93 9.10 5.04
C LEU A 118 -12.04 10.06 5.51
N THR A 119 -12.97 10.40 4.64
CA THR A 119 -14.10 11.28 4.99
C THR A 119 -15.17 10.59 5.85
N SER A 120 -15.15 9.26 5.93
CA SER A 120 -16.10 8.48 6.74
C SER A 120 -15.91 8.64 8.27
N ASN A 121 -14.72 9.08 8.70
CA ASN A 121 -14.38 9.22 10.11
C ASN A 121 -13.56 10.49 10.37
N PRO A 122 -14.04 11.42 11.22
CA PRO A 122 -13.32 12.66 11.52
C PRO A 122 -11.93 12.45 12.12
N GLY A 123 -11.73 11.35 12.85
CA GLY A 123 -10.44 10.98 13.41
C GLY A 123 -9.41 10.61 12.37
N LEU A 124 -9.83 10.02 11.24
CA LEU A 124 -8.96 9.72 10.10
C LEU A 124 -8.54 11.01 9.39
N ILE A 125 -9.49 11.86 9.03
CA ILE A 125 -9.21 13.11 8.30
C ILE A 125 -8.21 14.00 9.05
N SER A 126 -8.32 14.09 10.36
CA SER A 126 -7.44 14.94 11.16
C SER A 126 -6.01 14.42 11.24
N ARG A 127 -5.78 13.13 11.03
CA ARG A 127 -4.47 12.47 11.15
C ARG A 127 -3.78 12.25 9.82
N PHE A 128 -4.52 12.04 8.75
CA PHE A 128 -4.00 11.79 7.41
C PHE A 128 -4.09 13.06 6.54
N ASN A 129 -3.07 13.88 6.58
CA ASN A 129 -3.00 15.17 5.87
C ASN A 129 -1.93 15.21 4.77
N LYS A 130 -1.21 14.11 4.56
CA LYS A 130 -0.18 13.99 3.52
C LYS A 130 -0.61 12.95 2.48
N TYR A 131 -0.82 13.39 1.26
CA TYR A 131 -1.25 12.56 0.14
C TYR A 131 -0.10 12.42 -0.84
N ILE A 132 0.18 11.19 -1.25
CA ILE A 132 1.13 10.87 -2.30
C ILE A 132 0.40 10.03 -3.34
N ASP A 133 0.29 10.57 -4.54
CA ASP A 133 -0.31 9.88 -5.67
C ASP A 133 0.75 9.10 -6.45
N PHE A 134 0.39 7.88 -6.85
CA PHE A 134 1.20 6.95 -7.62
C PHE A 134 0.51 6.72 -8.97
N PRO A 135 0.79 7.52 -9.98
CA PRO A 135 0.21 7.33 -11.29
C PRO A 135 0.66 6.02 -11.92
N ASP A 136 -0.10 5.55 -12.91
CA ASP A 136 0.31 4.41 -13.72
C ASP A 136 1.64 4.69 -14.41
N TYR A 137 2.46 3.66 -14.54
CA TYR A 137 3.70 3.75 -15.29
C TYR A 137 3.43 3.90 -16.79
N THR A 138 4.25 4.71 -17.43
CA THR A 138 4.32 4.77 -18.90
C THR A 138 4.92 3.48 -19.48
N ASP A 139 4.77 3.26 -20.77
CA ASP A 139 5.37 2.10 -21.45
C ASP A 139 6.90 2.09 -21.30
N ASP A 140 7.54 3.24 -21.40
CA ASP A 140 8.99 3.36 -21.19
C ASP A 140 9.42 3.02 -19.78
N GLU A 141 8.66 3.46 -18.77
CA GLU A 141 8.90 3.12 -17.37
C GLU A 141 8.69 1.63 -17.12
N LEU A 142 7.64 1.03 -17.68
CA LEU A 142 7.39 -0.41 -17.57
C LEU A 142 8.52 -1.22 -18.21
N MET A 143 9.02 -0.80 -19.39
CA MET A 143 10.17 -1.44 -20.01
C MET A 143 11.45 -1.33 -19.15
N ALA A 144 11.69 -0.19 -18.54
CA ALA A 144 12.81 -0.01 -17.62
C ALA A 144 12.68 -0.92 -16.37
N ILE A 145 11.47 -1.10 -15.86
CA ILE A 145 11.19 -2.03 -14.75
C ILE A 145 11.49 -3.48 -15.16
N LEU A 146 11.11 -3.89 -16.37
CA LEU A 146 11.42 -5.22 -16.93
C LEU A 146 12.92 -5.45 -16.95
N GLU A 147 13.68 -4.54 -17.52
CA GLU A 147 15.15 -4.64 -17.64
C GLU A 147 15.82 -4.69 -16.26
N MET A 148 15.36 -3.84 -15.33
CA MET A 148 15.88 -3.82 -13.97
C MET A 148 15.63 -5.16 -13.25
N ASN A 149 14.43 -5.73 -13.38
CA ASN A 149 14.09 -7.01 -12.77
C ASN A 149 14.86 -8.16 -13.39
N ALA A 150 15.01 -8.20 -14.72
CA ALA A 150 15.82 -9.18 -15.42
C ALA A 150 17.27 -9.14 -14.95
N LYS A 151 17.87 -7.95 -14.88
CA LYS A 151 19.25 -7.76 -14.41
C LYS A 151 19.43 -8.25 -12.98
N ARG A 152 18.47 -8.00 -12.08
CA ARG A 152 18.53 -8.51 -10.69
C ARG A 152 18.52 -10.04 -10.62
N GLN A 153 17.92 -10.71 -11.59
CA GLN A 153 17.87 -12.17 -11.71
C GLN A 153 19.04 -12.74 -12.54
N GLY A 154 19.96 -11.89 -13.00
CA GLY A 154 21.10 -12.30 -13.80
C GLY A 154 20.83 -12.46 -15.30
N TYR A 155 19.70 -11.94 -15.79
CA TYR A 155 19.31 -11.99 -17.19
C TYR A 155 19.52 -10.65 -17.91
N ALA A 156 19.68 -10.71 -19.21
CA ALA A 156 19.60 -9.55 -20.12
C ALA A 156 18.42 -9.73 -21.09
N VAL A 157 17.63 -8.69 -21.24
CA VAL A 157 16.50 -8.70 -22.20
C VAL A 157 17.04 -8.33 -23.57
N THR A 158 16.86 -9.19 -24.57
CA THR A 158 17.30 -8.92 -25.97
C THR A 158 16.44 -7.84 -26.60
N ASP A 159 16.93 -7.23 -27.68
CA ASP A 159 16.19 -6.19 -28.40
C ASP A 159 14.89 -6.74 -29.02
N GLU A 160 14.93 -8.00 -29.51
CA GLU A 160 13.77 -8.69 -30.03
C GLU A 160 12.70 -8.89 -28.94
N ALA A 161 13.11 -9.33 -27.75
CA ALA A 161 12.22 -9.50 -26.60
C ALA A 161 11.61 -8.15 -26.18
N LYS A 162 12.39 -7.07 -26.16
CA LYS A 162 11.91 -5.72 -25.87
C LYS A 162 10.83 -5.27 -26.89
N GLN A 163 11.05 -5.54 -28.19
CA GLN A 163 10.06 -5.20 -29.21
C GLN A 163 8.74 -5.95 -29.03
N VAL A 164 8.80 -7.24 -28.70
CA VAL A 164 7.60 -8.06 -28.45
C VAL A 164 6.82 -7.53 -27.24
N VAL A 165 7.50 -7.28 -26.12
CA VAL A 165 6.85 -6.78 -24.90
C VAL A 165 6.26 -5.38 -25.13
N ARG A 166 7.00 -4.49 -25.81
CA ARG A 166 6.50 -3.15 -26.14
C ARG A 166 5.27 -3.21 -27.05
N GLY A 167 5.26 -4.08 -28.05
CA GLY A 167 4.10 -4.31 -28.90
C GLY A 167 2.88 -4.81 -28.12
N MET A 168 3.09 -5.71 -27.18
CA MET A 168 2.04 -6.19 -26.26
C MET A 168 1.46 -5.03 -25.45
N LEU A 169 2.32 -4.21 -24.81
CA LEU A 169 1.88 -3.07 -24.02
C LEU A 169 1.08 -2.06 -24.82
N THR A 170 1.57 -1.70 -26.01
CA THR A 170 0.91 -0.74 -26.91
C THR A 170 -0.44 -1.24 -27.43
N GLY A 171 -0.59 -2.55 -27.61
CA GLY A 171 -1.83 -3.17 -28.08
C GLY A 171 -2.91 -3.37 -27.02
N MET A 172 -2.61 -3.18 -25.75
CA MET A 172 -3.57 -3.35 -24.65
C MET A 172 -4.64 -2.27 -24.65
N THR A 173 -5.88 -2.68 -24.47
CA THR A 173 -7.00 -1.78 -24.13
C THR A 173 -6.85 -1.22 -22.72
N LEU A 174 -7.63 -0.19 -22.37
CA LEU A 174 -7.65 0.36 -21.00
C LEU A 174 -7.99 -0.69 -19.95
N SER A 175 -8.96 -1.57 -20.23
CA SER A 175 -9.33 -2.65 -19.31
C SER A 175 -8.17 -3.64 -19.10
N GLU A 176 -7.54 -4.08 -20.19
CA GLU A 176 -6.39 -4.98 -20.13
C GLU A 176 -5.21 -4.36 -19.39
N ARG A 177 -5.00 -3.05 -19.51
CA ARG A 177 -3.99 -2.31 -18.77
C ARG A 177 -4.26 -2.30 -17.27
N MET A 178 -5.51 -2.10 -16.87
CA MET A 178 -5.90 -2.15 -15.46
C MET A 178 -5.66 -3.56 -14.87
N ASP A 179 -6.06 -4.60 -15.60
CA ASP A 179 -5.85 -6.00 -15.20
C ASP A 179 -4.38 -6.39 -15.19
N PHE A 180 -3.57 -5.82 -16.07
CA PHE A 180 -2.13 -6.06 -16.14
C PHE A 180 -1.41 -5.64 -14.85
N GLY A 181 -1.81 -4.55 -14.22
CA GLY A 181 -1.35 -4.14 -12.90
C GLY A 181 0.08 -3.60 -12.86
N ASN A 182 0.46 -2.77 -13.83
CA ASN A 182 1.71 -2.01 -13.81
C ASN A 182 2.97 -2.90 -13.62
N ALA A 183 3.82 -2.59 -12.64
CA ALA A 183 5.06 -3.33 -12.37
C ALA A 183 4.83 -4.80 -11.99
N ARG A 184 3.65 -5.14 -11.43
CA ARG A 184 3.28 -6.54 -11.15
C ARG A 184 3.13 -7.32 -12.45
N GLY A 185 2.46 -6.74 -13.45
CA GLY A 185 2.33 -7.33 -14.78
C GLY A 185 3.68 -7.53 -15.46
N MET A 186 4.60 -6.57 -15.35
CA MET A 186 5.95 -6.72 -15.90
C MET A 186 6.75 -7.84 -15.22
N ARG A 187 6.58 -8.02 -13.91
CA ARG A 187 7.21 -9.15 -13.21
C ARG A 187 6.66 -10.48 -13.73
N ASN A 188 5.34 -10.61 -13.84
CA ASN A 188 4.70 -11.82 -14.36
C ASN A 188 5.11 -12.13 -15.81
N THR A 189 5.36 -11.08 -16.62
CA THR A 189 5.85 -11.24 -18.00
C THR A 189 7.29 -11.79 -18.05
N LEU A 190 8.12 -11.40 -17.09
CA LEU A 190 9.50 -11.90 -16.99
C LEU A 190 9.57 -13.36 -16.54
N GLU A 191 8.61 -13.80 -15.73
CA GLU A 191 8.56 -15.15 -15.14
C GLU A 191 7.94 -16.20 -16.10
N LYS A 192 7.36 -15.78 -17.23
CA LYS A 192 6.80 -16.66 -18.29
C LYS A 192 7.82 -16.93 -19.38
#